data_9d9f81122d68c100e6b79f5ef2f383e7
#
_entry.id   9d9f81122d68c100e6b79f5ef2f383e7
#
_cell.length_a   1.000
_cell.length_b   1.000
_cell.length_c   1.000
_cell.angle_alpha   90.00
_cell.angle_beta   90.00
_cell.angle_gamma   90.00
#
_symmetry.space_group_name_H-M   'P 1'
#
loop_
_entity.id
_entity.type
_entity.pdbx_description
1 polymer ?
#
loop_
_entity_poly.entity_id
_entity_poly.type
_entity_poly.pdbx_seq_one_letter_code
_entity_poly.pdbx_strand_id
1 'polypeptide(L)'
;MLFKHIKIQSLDDFFVPLSGRSEKGIYFYRFNKTSDKIDEFIYKYYNAARKSGVVIDGKIGNPTESNLSYYQEIMGRDFQMSMGFISDALKKWLPRMRAIQRENIAGAIYDVLDGLRRNGKNENMLKNAYIKFMCWLYYKFEGVVEQMNGENIPKIFFVGDIVGYEFMLINILADAGCDVVFVQPHGDVSYLKVDENLEKSFEYVGENGAAEQNMVREFAADFSIKSMLENHDFKAQRENS
;
A
#
# COMPACT_ATOMS: atom_id res chain seq x y z
N MET A 1 8.79 -8.47 -13.60
CA MET A 1 7.38 -8.78 -13.96
C MET A 1 6.51 -8.25 -12.83
N LEU A 2 5.55 -7.38 -13.12
CA LEU A 2 4.63 -6.84 -12.14
C LEU A 2 3.61 -7.89 -11.71
N PHE A 3 3.14 -7.79 -10.47
CA PHE A 3 2.14 -8.69 -9.93
C PHE A 3 0.73 -8.28 -10.36
N LYS A 4 -0.13 -9.27 -10.57
CA LYS A 4 -1.56 -9.04 -10.79
C LYS A 4 -2.26 -8.86 -9.46
N HIS A 5 -3.28 -8.02 -9.44
CA HIS A 5 -4.20 -7.93 -8.31
C HIS A 5 -5.25 -9.03 -8.46
N ILE A 6 -5.30 -9.94 -7.49
CA ILE A 6 -6.19 -11.10 -7.50
C ILE A 6 -7.22 -11.03 -6.37
N LYS A 7 -8.34 -11.77 -6.54
CA LYS A 7 -9.40 -11.81 -5.54
C LYS A 7 -9.10 -12.85 -4.47
N ILE A 8 -9.41 -12.51 -3.21
CA ILE A 8 -9.42 -13.46 -2.10
C ILE A 8 -10.67 -14.35 -2.17
N GLN A 9 -10.58 -15.55 -1.61
CA GLN A 9 -11.71 -16.41 -1.30
C GLN A 9 -12.14 -16.23 0.15
N SER A 10 -11.19 -15.96 1.03
CA SER A 10 -11.40 -15.67 2.45
C SER A 10 -10.39 -14.62 2.96
N LEU A 11 -10.68 -14.01 4.10
CA LEU A 11 -9.76 -13.07 4.76
C LEU A 11 -8.44 -13.73 5.17
N ASP A 12 -8.42 -15.05 5.39
CA ASP A 12 -7.22 -15.79 5.74
C ASP A 12 -6.22 -15.91 4.59
N ASP A 13 -6.66 -15.74 3.34
CA ASP A 13 -5.78 -15.75 2.16
C ASP A 13 -4.67 -14.71 2.25
N PHE A 14 -4.91 -13.58 2.92
CA PHE A 14 -3.88 -12.57 3.16
C PHE A 14 -2.66 -13.08 3.95
N PHE A 15 -2.80 -14.19 4.65
CA PHE A 15 -1.73 -14.78 5.46
C PHE A 15 -1.08 -15.99 4.78
N VAL A 16 -1.56 -16.36 3.59
CA VAL A 16 -0.97 -17.43 2.77
C VAL A 16 0.25 -16.88 2.02
N PRO A 17 1.42 -17.54 2.07
CA PRO A 17 2.61 -17.16 1.32
C PRO A 17 2.35 -17.28 -0.20
N LEU A 18 3.18 -16.60 -1.01
CA LEU A 18 2.98 -16.54 -2.47
C LEU A 18 2.91 -17.94 -3.12
N SER A 19 3.71 -18.88 -2.64
CA SER A 19 3.74 -20.28 -3.14
C SER A 19 2.44 -21.06 -2.85
N GLY A 20 1.68 -20.65 -1.84
CA GLY A 20 0.42 -21.29 -1.45
C GLY A 20 -0.82 -20.66 -2.09
N ARG A 21 -0.68 -19.55 -2.84
CA ARG A 21 -1.81 -18.89 -3.51
C ARG A 21 -2.19 -19.64 -4.78
N SER A 22 -3.50 -19.64 -5.11
CA SER A 22 -4.03 -20.24 -6.34
C SER A 22 -3.46 -19.60 -7.62
N GLU A 23 -3.15 -18.31 -7.55
CA GLU A 23 -2.49 -17.54 -8.60
C GLU A 23 -1.33 -16.73 -8.02
N LYS A 24 -0.29 -16.51 -8.83
CA LYS A 24 0.83 -15.62 -8.45
C LYS A 24 0.38 -14.16 -8.55
N GLY A 25 -0.17 -13.65 -7.47
CA GLY A 25 -0.69 -12.28 -7.40
C GLY A 25 -0.66 -11.72 -5.98
N ILE A 26 -1.04 -10.47 -5.88
CA ILE A 26 -1.18 -9.76 -4.62
C ILE A 26 -2.65 -9.44 -4.34
N TYR A 27 -2.95 -9.17 -3.10
CA TYR A 27 -4.27 -8.73 -2.65
C TYR A 27 -4.25 -7.24 -2.37
N PHE A 28 -5.17 -6.51 -3.02
CA PHE A 28 -5.37 -5.10 -2.76
C PHE A 28 -6.85 -4.84 -2.49
N TYR A 29 -7.19 -4.65 -1.22
CA TYR A 29 -8.57 -4.54 -0.77
C TYR A 29 -8.86 -3.28 0.02
N ARG A 30 -10.08 -2.75 -0.19
CA ARG A 30 -10.69 -1.66 0.57
C ARG A 30 -11.74 -2.23 1.49
N PHE A 31 -11.77 -1.71 2.72
CA PHE A 31 -12.77 -1.99 3.75
C PHE A 31 -13.49 -0.70 4.07
N ASN A 32 -14.70 -0.55 3.56
CA ASN A 32 -15.56 0.63 3.75
C ASN A 32 -16.55 0.45 4.91
N LYS A 33 -16.74 -0.80 5.34
CA LYS A 33 -17.62 -1.22 6.43
C LYS A 33 -16.90 -2.21 7.32
N THR A 34 -17.44 -2.41 8.52
CA THR A 34 -16.89 -3.34 9.48
C THR A 34 -17.93 -4.34 10.00
N SER A 35 -17.46 -5.39 10.64
CA SER A 35 -18.19 -6.39 11.42
C SER A 35 -17.21 -6.99 12.44
N ASP A 36 -17.67 -7.79 13.36
CA ASP A 36 -16.76 -8.39 14.35
C ASP A 36 -15.66 -9.24 13.69
N LYS A 37 -15.97 -9.94 12.59
CA LYS A 37 -15.01 -10.69 11.78
C LYS A 37 -14.00 -9.78 11.07
N ILE A 38 -14.48 -8.65 10.52
CA ILE A 38 -13.62 -7.66 9.87
C ILE A 38 -12.72 -6.97 10.90
N ASP A 39 -13.25 -6.62 12.08
CA ASP A 39 -12.47 -6.00 13.15
C ASP A 39 -11.33 -6.93 13.61
N GLU A 40 -11.59 -8.22 13.77
CA GLU A 40 -10.58 -9.23 14.10
C GLU A 40 -9.51 -9.35 12.98
N PHE A 41 -9.95 -9.41 11.72
CA PHE A 41 -9.06 -9.45 10.58
C PHE A 41 -8.18 -8.19 10.50
N ILE A 42 -8.76 -6.99 10.64
CA ILE A 42 -8.03 -5.72 10.61
C ILE A 42 -6.94 -5.69 11.68
N TYR A 43 -7.27 -6.12 12.90
CA TYR A 43 -6.29 -6.20 13.98
C TYR A 43 -5.16 -7.21 13.69
N LYS A 44 -5.50 -8.40 13.17
CA LYS A 44 -4.53 -9.42 12.76
C LYS A 44 -3.62 -8.91 11.63
N TYR A 45 -4.21 -8.23 10.63
CA TYR A 45 -3.47 -7.68 9.50
C TYR A 45 -2.56 -6.51 9.93
N TYR A 46 -3.04 -5.63 10.80
CA TYR A 46 -2.23 -4.57 11.42
C TYR A 46 -0.98 -5.13 12.08
N ASN A 47 -1.13 -6.18 12.90
CA ASN A 47 0.02 -6.80 13.56
C ASN A 47 0.99 -7.44 12.57
N ALA A 48 0.49 -8.05 11.51
CA ALA A 48 1.32 -8.59 10.43
C ALA A 48 2.06 -7.47 9.66
N ALA A 49 1.39 -6.34 9.36
CA ALA A 49 1.99 -5.19 8.72
C ALA A 49 3.08 -4.53 9.57
N ARG A 50 2.89 -4.46 10.90
CA ARG A 50 3.93 -4.00 11.83
C ARG A 50 5.17 -4.89 11.84
N LYS A 51 5.00 -6.19 11.65
CA LYS A 51 6.10 -7.17 11.67
C LYS A 51 6.84 -7.25 10.33
N SER A 52 6.10 -7.22 9.22
CA SER A 52 6.64 -7.48 7.89
C SER A 52 6.04 -6.55 6.83
N GLY A 53 6.06 -5.25 7.09
CA GLY A 53 5.46 -4.28 6.18
C GLY A 53 5.48 -2.87 6.74
N VAL A 54 4.39 -2.13 6.53
CA VAL A 54 4.22 -0.76 6.99
C VAL A 54 2.78 -0.48 7.39
N VAL A 55 2.64 0.33 8.43
CA VAL A 55 1.36 0.87 8.90
C VAL A 55 1.35 2.38 8.66
N ILE A 56 0.28 2.86 8.02
CA ILE A 56 0.08 4.27 7.68
C ILE A 56 -1.24 4.71 8.29
N ASP A 57 -1.18 5.70 9.16
CA ASP A 57 -2.34 6.33 9.79
C ASP A 57 -2.56 7.72 9.20
N GLY A 58 -3.59 7.85 8.39
CA GLY A 58 -4.03 9.08 7.75
C GLY A 58 -3.18 9.53 6.55
N LYS A 59 -1.85 9.62 6.68
CA LYS A 59 -0.98 10.18 5.63
C LYS A 59 0.43 9.58 5.63
N ILE A 60 1.01 9.51 4.43
CA ILE A 60 2.45 9.32 4.28
C ILE A 60 3.11 10.68 4.50
N GLY A 61 3.64 10.92 5.70
CA GLY A 61 4.30 12.19 6.03
C GLY A 61 5.44 12.52 5.06
N ASN A 62 5.63 13.78 4.76
CA ASN A 62 6.76 14.23 3.95
C ASN A 62 8.10 13.93 4.65
N PRO A 63 9.19 13.73 3.88
CA PRO A 63 10.53 13.65 4.44
C PRO A 63 10.82 14.87 5.32
N THR A 64 11.49 14.65 6.46
CA THR A 64 11.90 15.72 7.37
C THR A 64 13.15 16.43 6.86
N GLU A 65 13.45 17.62 7.40
CA GLU A 65 14.63 18.41 7.03
C GLU A 65 15.97 17.66 7.24
N SER A 66 16.02 16.69 8.14
CA SER A 66 17.20 15.83 8.34
C SER A 66 17.58 15.01 7.11
N ASN A 67 16.72 14.95 6.10
CA ASN A 67 16.86 14.15 4.90
C ASN A 67 17.20 14.98 3.64
N LEU A 68 17.64 16.22 3.82
CA LEU A 68 17.87 17.18 2.73
C LEU A 68 18.96 16.74 1.73
N SER A 69 20.00 16.05 2.15
CA SER A 69 21.11 15.65 1.26
C SER A 69 20.66 14.72 0.13
N TYR A 70 19.83 13.72 0.45
CA TYR A 70 19.25 12.83 -0.54
C TYR A 70 18.28 13.54 -1.47
N TYR A 71 17.39 14.38 -0.92
CA TYR A 71 16.46 15.17 -1.69
C TYR A 71 17.18 16.13 -2.65
N GLN A 72 18.22 16.83 -2.17
CA GLN A 72 19.02 17.75 -2.99
C GLN A 72 19.75 17.03 -4.13
N GLU A 73 20.28 15.84 -3.88
CA GLU A 73 20.94 15.07 -4.94
C GLU A 73 19.96 14.59 -6.02
N ILE A 74 18.78 14.10 -5.63
CA ILE A 74 17.76 13.69 -6.61
C ILE A 74 17.24 14.90 -7.39
N MET A 75 17.03 16.05 -6.73
CA MET A 75 16.60 17.28 -7.38
C MET A 75 17.63 17.81 -8.38
N GLY A 76 18.91 17.70 -8.06
CA GLY A 76 20.03 18.19 -8.88
C GLY A 76 20.32 17.34 -10.12
N ARG A 77 19.72 16.17 -10.29
CA ARG A 77 19.92 15.32 -11.46
C ARG A 77 19.01 15.69 -12.61
N ASP A 78 19.54 15.59 -13.82
CA ASP A 78 18.73 15.62 -15.02
C ASP A 78 17.81 14.41 -15.03
N PHE A 79 16.50 14.65 -14.93
CA PHE A 79 15.50 13.60 -14.92
C PHE A 79 15.37 12.98 -16.31
N GLN A 80 15.44 11.67 -16.38
CA GLN A 80 15.16 10.91 -17.59
C GLN A 80 14.07 9.89 -17.30
N MET A 81 12.99 9.97 -18.06
CA MET A 81 11.91 9.00 -17.94
C MET A 81 12.27 7.72 -18.68
N SER A 82 13.12 6.90 -18.06
CA SER A 82 13.48 5.57 -18.56
C SER A 82 13.66 4.57 -17.43
N MET A 83 13.36 3.30 -17.73
CA MET A 83 13.57 2.17 -16.80
C MET A 83 15.00 2.13 -16.27
N GLY A 84 16.01 2.32 -17.15
CA GLY A 84 17.41 2.31 -16.77
C GLY A 84 17.76 3.40 -15.76
N PHE A 85 17.33 4.63 -16.01
CA PHE A 85 17.54 5.75 -15.09
C PHE A 85 16.95 5.48 -13.71
N ILE A 86 15.71 4.99 -13.65
CA ILE A 86 15.03 4.67 -12.39
C ILE A 86 15.74 3.50 -11.68
N SER A 87 16.10 2.44 -12.40
CA SER A 87 16.79 1.29 -11.84
C SER A 87 18.17 1.65 -11.27
N ASP A 88 18.94 2.50 -11.98
CA ASP A 88 20.24 2.96 -11.51
C ASP A 88 20.15 3.83 -10.25
N ALA A 89 19.12 4.68 -10.17
CA ALA A 89 18.84 5.46 -8.97
C ALA A 89 18.50 4.54 -7.78
N LEU A 90 17.62 3.55 -7.99
CA LEU A 90 17.27 2.56 -6.96
C LEU A 90 18.51 1.74 -6.53
N LYS A 91 19.37 1.33 -7.47
CA LYS A 91 20.62 0.62 -7.16
C LYS A 91 21.55 1.44 -6.27
N LYS A 92 21.64 2.74 -6.53
CA LYS A 92 22.50 3.63 -5.76
C LYS A 92 21.98 3.85 -4.33
N TRP A 93 20.69 4.11 -4.20
CA TRP A 93 20.10 4.59 -2.94
C TRP A 93 19.48 3.49 -2.07
N LEU A 94 19.07 2.38 -2.68
CA LEU A 94 18.56 1.20 -2.01
C LEU A 94 19.41 -0.02 -2.40
N PRO A 95 20.71 -0.03 -2.04
CA PRO A 95 21.68 -1.02 -2.53
C PRO A 95 21.39 -2.45 -2.05
N ARG A 96 20.60 -2.61 -0.97
CA ARG A 96 20.21 -3.93 -0.45
C ARG A 96 19.11 -4.59 -1.27
N MET A 97 18.43 -3.85 -2.18
CA MET A 97 17.46 -4.45 -3.08
C MET A 97 18.13 -5.44 -4.02
N ARG A 98 17.52 -6.61 -4.15
CA ARG A 98 17.91 -7.59 -5.17
C ARG A 98 17.55 -7.08 -6.57
N ALA A 99 18.24 -7.58 -7.61
CA ALA A 99 18.00 -7.14 -8.99
C ALA A 99 16.53 -7.24 -9.40
N ILE A 100 15.88 -8.38 -9.11
CA ILE A 100 14.47 -8.59 -9.47
C ILE A 100 13.51 -7.63 -8.74
N GLN A 101 13.77 -7.31 -7.48
CA GLN A 101 12.97 -6.32 -6.73
C GLN A 101 13.11 -4.93 -7.35
N ARG A 102 14.34 -4.55 -7.66
CA ARG A 102 14.66 -3.26 -8.28
C ARG A 102 14.01 -3.12 -9.66
N GLU A 103 14.04 -4.17 -10.47
CA GLU A 103 13.39 -4.18 -11.78
C GLU A 103 11.87 -4.05 -11.65
N ASN A 104 11.25 -4.75 -10.70
CA ASN A 104 9.81 -4.65 -10.47
C ASN A 104 9.42 -3.23 -10.01
N ILE A 105 10.13 -2.65 -9.04
CA ILE A 105 9.83 -1.30 -8.57
C ILE A 105 10.12 -0.26 -9.64
N ALA A 106 11.23 -0.38 -10.38
CA ALA A 106 11.53 0.52 -11.48
C ALA A 106 10.45 0.47 -12.56
N GLY A 107 9.96 -0.74 -12.89
CA GLY A 107 8.86 -0.94 -13.82
C GLY A 107 7.57 -0.30 -13.35
N ALA A 108 7.20 -0.52 -12.09
CA ALA A 108 5.99 0.05 -11.52
C ALA A 108 6.06 1.60 -11.46
N ILE A 109 7.20 2.18 -11.09
CA ILE A 109 7.41 3.64 -11.14
C ILE A 109 7.27 4.15 -12.58
N TYR A 110 7.93 3.47 -13.54
CA TYR A 110 7.86 3.85 -14.94
C TYR A 110 6.43 3.84 -15.46
N ASP A 111 5.66 2.80 -15.18
CA ASP A 111 4.27 2.66 -15.63
C ASP A 111 3.37 3.75 -15.06
N VAL A 112 3.53 4.12 -13.78
CA VAL A 112 2.80 5.24 -13.16
C VAL A 112 3.19 6.57 -13.81
N LEU A 113 4.48 6.82 -14.05
CA LEU A 113 4.95 8.06 -14.71
C LEU A 113 4.47 8.12 -16.17
N ASP A 114 4.48 6.99 -16.88
CA ASP A 114 3.96 6.90 -18.25
C ASP A 114 2.45 7.16 -18.30
N GLY A 115 1.70 6.64 -17.34
CA GLY A 115 0.28 6.97 -17.16
C GLY A 115 0.06 8.47 -16.98
N LEU A 116 0.84 9.11 -16.10
CA LEU A 116 0.78 10.57 -15.91
C LEU A 116 1.10 11.33 -17.19
N ARG A 117 2.12 10.90 -17.94
CA ARG A 117 2.50 11.51 -19.23
C ARG A 117 1.37 11.39 -20.25
N ARG A 118 0.78 10.21 -20.39
CA ARG A 118 -0.37 9.96 -21.30
C ARG A 118 -1.58 10.81 -20.93
N ASN A 119 -1.74 11.12 -19.65
CA ASN A 119 -2.77 12.03 -19.15
C ASN A 119 -2.38 13.53 -19.22
N GLY A 120 -1.39 13.88 -20.04
CA GLY A 120 -1.00 15.27 -20.35
C GLY A 120 -0.18 15.97 -19.27
N LYS A 121 0.38 15.26 -18.27
CA LYS A 121 1.27 15.88 -17.30
C LYS A 121 2.62 16.21 -17.95
N ASN A 122 3.11 17.44 -17.71
CA ASN A 122 4.38 17.89 -18.26
C ASN A 122 5.59 17.29 -17.52
N GLU A 123 6.77 17.44 -18.11
CA GLU A 123 8.03 16.87 -17.59
C GLU A 123 8.33 17.28 -16.15
N ASN A 124 8.07 18.54 -15.77
CA ASN A 124 8.27 19.01 -14.39
C ASN A 124 7.35 18.25 -13.39
N MET A 125 6.12 17.98 -13.79
CA MET A 125 5.19 17.22 -12.95
C MET A 125 5.64 15.76 -12.81
N LEU A 126 6.15 15.16 -13.89
CA LEU A 126 6.71 13.80 -13.85
C LEU A 126 7.96 13.73 -12.97
N LYS A 127 8.88 14.70 -13.11
CA LYS A 127 10.06 14.83 -12.24
C LYS A 127 9.67 14.96 -10.78
N ASN A 128 8.69 15.80 -10.45
CA ASN A 128 8.21 15.98 -9.07
C ASN A 128 7.59 14.69 -8.50
N ALA A 129 6.81 13.96 -9.29
CA ALA A 129 6.26 12.67 -8.89
C ALA A 129 7.38 11.65 -8.62
N TYR A 130 8.34 11.52 -9.54
CA TYR A 130 9.51 10.66 -9.41
C TYR A 130 10.29 10.96 -8.12
N ILE A 131 10.62 12.23 -7.88
CA ILE A 131 11.35 12.64 -6.68
C ILE A 131 10.60 12.22 -5.41
N LYS A 132 9.29 12.46 -5.39
CA LYS A 132 8.45 12.13 -4.26
C LYS A 132 8.42 10.63 -3.98
N PHE A 133 8.27 9.81 -5.01
CA PHE A 133 8.31 8.35 -4.89
C PHE A 133 9.66 7.86 -4.39
N MET A 134 10.75 8.36 -4.96
CA MET A 134 12.10 7.97 -4.55
C MET A 134 12.39 8.37 -3.10
N CYS A 135 11.98 9.57 -2.68
CA CYS A 135 12.14 10.00 -1.29
C CYS A 135 11.35 9.10 -0.33
N TRP A 136 10.10 8.82 -0.63
CA TRP A 136 9.29 7.94 0.22
C TRP A 136 9.85 6.52 0.27
N LEU A 137 10.26 5.94 -0.85
CA LEU A 137 10.89 4.61 -0.89
C LEU A 137 12.12 4.56 0.01
N TYR A 138 12.97 5.57 -0.04
CA TYR A 138 14.19 5.63 0.76
C TYR A 138 13.90 5.84 2.26
N TYR A 139 13.02 6.80 2.62
CA TYR A 139 12.85 7.19 4.02
C TYR A 139 11.79 6.40 4.79
N LYS A 140 10.81 5.86 4.10
CA LYS A 140 9.64 5.22 4.74
C LYS A 140 9.49 3.75 4.41
N PHE A 141 9.88 3.36 3.20
CA PHE A 141 9.56 2.05 2.67
C PHE A 141 10.79 1.19 2.37
N GLU A 142 11.99 1.63 2.74
CA GLU A 142 13.21 0.82 2.54
C GLU A 142 13.06 -0.59 3.13
N GLY A 143 12.61 -0.70 4.38
CA GLY A 143 12.39 -1.98 5.03
C GLY A 143 11.32 -2.84 4.37
N VAL A 144 10.31 -2.23 3.72
CA VAL A 144 9.28 -2.94 2.95
C VAL A 144 9.88 -3.54 1.70
N VAL A 145 10.60 -2.73 0.91
CA VAL A 145 11.17 -3.19 -0.36
C VAL A 145 12.28 -4.21 -0.18
N GLU A 146 13.04 -4.15 0.91
CA GLU A 146 14.04 -5.15 1.27
C GLU A 146 13.43 -6.52 1.62
N GLN A 147 12.21 -6.53 2.15
CA GLN A 147 11.49 -7.76 2.53
C GLN A 147 10.80 -8.46 1.36
N MET A 148 10.65 -7.82 0.21
CA MET A 148 10.09 -8.42 -1.00
C MET A 148 11.03 -9.50 -1.54
N ASN A 149 10.91 -10.74 -1.10
CA ASN A 149 11.85 -11.81 -1.46
C ASN A 149 11.25 -12.98 -2.25
N GLY A 150 10.03 -12.80 -2.77
CA GLY A 150 9.33 -13.80 -3.57
C GLY A 150 8.47 -14.78 -2.73
N GLU A 151 8.88 -15.12 -1.52
CA GLU A 151 8.07 -15.90 -0.57
C GLU A 151 7.36 -15.00 0.44
N ASN A 152 8.08 -14.00 0.96
CA ASN A 152 7.48 -13.01 1.84
C ASN A 152 6.80 -11.92 1.03
N ILE A 153 5.53 -11.71 1.32
CA ILE A 153 4.72 -10.63 0.77
C ILE A 153 4.57 -9.58 1.87
N PRO A 154 5.29 -8.46 1.76
CA PRO A 154 5.16 -7.37 2.72
C PRO A 154 3.73 -6.83 2.72
N LYS A 155 3.26 -6.36 3.87
CA LYS A 155 1.89 -5.90 4.06
C LYS A 155 1.85 -4.40 4.26
N ILE A 156 0.98 -3.74 3.49
CA ILE A 156 0.69 -2.32 3.65
C ILE A 156 -0.69 -2.20 4.28
N PHE A 157 -0.73 -1.61 5.46
CA PHE A 157 -1.96 -1.29 6.16
C PHE A 157 -2.15 0.22 6.19
N PHE A 158 -3.19 0.72 5.54
CA PHE A 158 -3.51 2.13 5.46
C PHE A 158 -4.88 2.40 6.08
N VAL A 159 -4.97 3.37 6.97
CA VAL A 159 -6.23 3.83 7.55
C VAL A 159 -6.44 5.30 7.23
N GLY A 160 -7.59 5.65 6.67
CA GLY A 160 -7.99 7.03 6.39
C GLY A 160 -8.15 7.36 4.91
N ASP A 161 -8.23 8.66 4.64
CA ASP A 161 -8.48 9.20 3.30
C ASP A 161 -7.19 9.27 2.49
N ILE A 162 -7.14 8.59 1.34
CA ILE A 162 -5.96 8.56 0.48
C ILE A 162 -5.96 9.71 -0.52
N VAL A 163 -4.76 10.22 -0.87
CA VAL A 163 -4.57 11.27 -1.87
C VAL A 163 -3.64 10.83 -3.01
N GLY A 164 -3.70 11.53 -4.15
CA GLY A 164 -3.16 11.12 -5.44
C GLY A 164 -1.75 10.51 -5.43
N TYR A 165 -0.73 11.22 -4.92
CA TYR A 165 0.64 10.67 -4.93
C TYR A 165 0.84 9.51 -3.95
N GLU A 166 0.14 9.50 -2.82
CA GLU A 166 0.18 8.40 -1.86
C GLU A 166 -0.43 7.15 -2.48
N PHE A 167 -1.57 7.30 -3.15
CA PHE A 167 -2.21 6.22 -3.89
C PHE A 167 -1.29 5.66 -4.98
N MET A 168 -0.65 6.53 -5.76
CA MET A 168 0.30 6.11 -6.79
C MET A 168 1.46 5.30 -6.20
N LEU A 169 2.04 5.74 -5.07
CA LEU A 169 3.12 5.00 -4.41
C LEU A 169 2.64 3.64 -3.90
N ILE A 170 1.45 3.57 -3.31
CA ILE A 170 0.92 2.29 -2.83
C ILE A 170 0.64 1.34 -4.00
N ASN A 171 0.16 1.85 -5.14
CA ASN A 171 0.05 1.03 -6.36
C ASN A 171 1.42 0.53 -6.85
N ILE A 172 2.45 1.39 -6.85
CA ILE A 172 3.83 0.98 -7.19
C ILE A 172 4.28 -0.20 -6.31
N LEU A 173 4.03 -0.11 -5.01
CA LEU A 173 4.42 -1.17 -4.06
C LEU A 173 3.56 -2.43 -4.22
N ALA A 174 2.26 -2.28 -4.49
CA ALA A 174 1.37 -3.39 -4.79
C ALA A 174 1.81 -4.13 -6.06
N ASP A 175 1.98 -3.40 -7.17
CA ASP A 175 2.43 -3.95 -8.45
C ASP A 175 3.82 -4.59 -8.35
N ALA A 176 4.66 -4.13 -7.42
CA ALA A 176 5.97 -4.72 -7.13
C ALA A 176 5.92 -5.95 -6.21
N GLY A 177 4.78 -6.23 -5.53
CA GLY A 177 4.58 -7.45 -4.77
C GLY A 177 4.22 -7.28 -3.29
N CYS A 178 3.54 -6.19 -2.90
CA CYS A 178 2.99 -6.01 -1.55
C CYS A 178 1.49 -6.31 -1.53
N ASP A 179 1.00 -6.96 -0.47
CA ASP A 179 -0.42 -6.96 -0.16
C ASP A 179 -0.84 -5.63 0.48
N VAL A 180 -2.03 -5.17 0.14
CA VAL A 180 -2.55 -3.87 0.60
C VAL A 180 -3.95 -4.01 1.18
N VAL A 181 -4.12 -3.47 2.38
CA VAL A 181 -5.42 -3.28 3.03
C VAL A 181 -5.62 -1.81 3.31
N PHE A 182 -6.68 -1.24 2.73
CA PHE A 182 -7.18 0.09 3.02
C PHE A 182 -8.41 -0.01 3.92
N VAL A 183 -8.35 0.64 5.07
CA VAL A 183 -9.54 0.89 5.91
C VAL A 183 -9.97 2.32 5.68
N GLN A 184 -11.17 2.50 5.16
CA GLN A 184 -11.73 3.80 4.80
C GLN A 184 -12.97 4.10 5.65
N PRO A 185 -12.80 4.71 6.83
CA PRO A 185 -13.91 4.97 7.74
C PRO A 185 -15.02 5.85 7.15
N HIS A 186 -14.64 6.70 6.18
CA HIS A 186 -15.57 7.62 5.49
C HIS A 186 -16.04 7.09 4.13
N GLY A 187 -15.80 5.79 3.84
CA GLY A 187 -16.13 5.17 2.56
C GLY A 187 -15.26 5.64 1.40
N ASP A 188 -15.68 5.37 0.17
CA ASP A 188 -14.91 5.57 -1.05
C ASP A 188 -14.82 7.02 -1.56
N VAL A 189 -15.35 8.03 -0.84
CA VAL A 189 -15.41 9.41 -1.35
C VAL A 189 -14.04 9.97 -1.76
N SER A 190 -13.01 9.72 -0.95
CA SER A 190 -11.64 10.14 -1.26
C SER A 190 -10.97 9.22 -2.26
N TYR A 191 -11.26 7.93 -2.20
CA TYR A 191 -10.71 6.92 -3.09
C TYR A 191 -11.15 7.12 -4.54
N LEU A 192 -12.43 7.41 -4.79
CA LEU A 192 -12.97 7.67 -6.13
C LEU A 192 -12.33 8.88 -6.84
N LYS A 193 -11.70 9.79 -6.11
CA LYS A 193 -10.94 10.92 -6.71
C LYS A 193 -9.61 10.46 -7.31
N VAL A 194 -9.09 9.32 -6.92
CA VAL A 194 -7.78 8.79 -7.34
C VAL A 194 -7.88 7.52 -8.19
N ASP A 195 -9.00 6.80 -8.09
CA ASP A 195 -9.34 5.59 -8.86
C ASP A 195 -10.83 5.58 -9.17
N GLU A 196 -11.25 6.46 -10.09
CA GLU A 196 -12.65 6.70 -10.45
C GLU A 196 -13.39 5.43 -10.89
N ASN A 197 -12.71 4.53 -11.58
CA ASN A 197 -13.27 3.29 -12.12
C ASN A 197 -13.08 2.09 -11.18
N LEU A 198 -12.49 2.27 -10.00
CA LEU A 198 -12.23 1.20 -9.02
C LEU A 198 -11.41 0.02 -9.63
N GLU A 199 -10.43 0.34 -10.49
CA GLU A 199 -9.66 -0.65 -11.24
C GLU A 199 -8.50 -1.24 -10.44
N LYS A 200 -8.01 -0.53 -9.41
CA LYS A 200 -6.78 -0.89 -8.70
C LYS A 200 -6.99 -1.78 -7.48
N SER A 201 -8.16 -1.71 -6.85
CA SER A 201 -8.43 -2.51 -5.66
C SER A 201 -9.85 -3.06 -5.66
N PHE A 202 -10.03 -4.14 -4.91
CA PHE A 202 -11.34 -4.72 -4.68
C PHE A 202 -11.97 -4.17 -3.39
N GLU A 203 -13.28 -4.02 -3.37
CA GLU A 203 -14.01 -3.78 -2.13
C GLU A 203 -14.32 -5.11 -1.45
N TYR A 204 -14.08 -5.19 -0.14
CA TYR A 204 -14.51 -6.34 0.64
C TYR A 204 -15.97 -6.16 1.09
N VAL A 205 -16.84 -7.04 0.61
CA VAL A 205 -18.29 -7.01 0.88
C VAL A 205 -18.80 -8.22 1.68
N GLY A 206 -17.87 -9.04 2.22
CA GLY A 206 -18.18 -10.28 2.94
C GLY A 206 -17.95 -11.54 2.09
N GLU A 207 -17.78 -12.70 2.74
CA GLU A 207 -17.45 -13.97 2.08
C GLU A 207 -18.70 -14.73 1.61
N ASN A 208 -19.84 -14.60 2.29
CA ASN A 208 -21.01 -15.47 2.14
C ASN A 208 -22.31 -14.76 1.74
N GLY A 209 -22.26 -13.68 0.97
CA GLY A 209 -23.47 -13.07 0.42
C GLY A 209 -24.40 -12.45 1.47
N ALA A 210 -25.72 -12.59 1.31
CA ALA A 210 -26.74 -11.86 2.06
C ALA A 210 -26.70 -12.02 3.60
N ALA A 211 -26.22 -13.14 4.11
CA ALA A 211 -26.20 -13.40 5.57
C ALA A 211 -25.15 -12.55 6.31
N GLU A 212 -23.95 -12.37 5.72
CA GLU A 212 -22.91 -11.50 6.28
C GLU A 212 -23.17 -10.01 6.02
N GLN A 213 -23.81 -9.68 4.90
CA GLN A 213 -24.19 -8.30 4.60
C GLN A 213 -25.11 -7.68 5.66
N ASN A 214 -25.93 -8.49 6.36
CA ASN A 214 -26.79 -8.02 7.45
C ASN A 214 -26.02 -7.76 8.76
N MET A 215 -24.75 -8.18 8.88
CA MET A 215 -23.92 -7.98 10.07
C MET A 215 -22.89 -6.85 9.89
N VAL A 216 -22.75 -6.30 8.69
CA VAL A 216 -21.83 -5.18 8.48
C VAL A 216 -22.44 -3.86 8.94
N ARG A 217 -21.60 -3.02 9.51
CA ARG A 217 -21.92 -1.68 10.00
C ARG A 217 -20.90 -0.67 9.48
N GLU A 218 -21.25 0.59 9.49
CA GLU A 218 -20.30 1.66 9.23
C GLU A 218 -19.22 1.66 10.31
N PHE A 219 -18.00 2.08 9.94
CA PHE A 219 -16.99 2.39 10.94
C PHE A 219 -17.45 3.56 11.81
N ALA A 220 -16.98 3.61 13.06
CA ALA A 220 -17.15 4.80 13.86
C ALA A 220 -16.53 6.02 13.16
N ALA A 221 -17.17 7.18 13.25
CA ALA A 221 -16.70 8.40 12.57
C ALA A 221 -15.29 8.84 12.99
N ASP A 222 -14.87 8.45 14.21
CA ASP A 222 -13.55 8.69 14.79
C ASP A 222 -12.64 7.46 14.72
N PHE A 223 -12.96 6.48 13.86
CA PHE A 223 -12.15 5.28 13.71
C PHE A 223 -10.70 5.64 13.37
N SER A 224 -9.79 5.06 14.13
CA SER A 224 -8.35 5.24 14.01
C SER A 224 -7.64 3.97 14.47
N ILE A 225 -6.35 3.85 14.16
CA ILE A 225 -5.53 2.76 14.69
C ILE A 225 -5.56 2.75 16.21
N LYS A 226 -5.54 3.91 16.85
CA LYS A 226 -5.61 4.03 18.32
C LYS A 226 -6.92 3.47 18.87
N SER A 227 -8.07 3.89 18.34
CA SER A 227 -9.38 3.40 18.80
C SER A 227 -9.55 1.89 18.54
N MET A 228 -9.03 1.38 17.44
CA MET A 228 -9.00 -0.06 17.14
C MET A 228 -8.24 -0.85 18.22
N LEU A 229 -7.05 -0.39 18.61
CA LEU A 229 -6.22 -1.05 19.63
C LEU A 229 -6.90 -1.03 21.00
N GLU A 230 -7.42 0.14 21.42
CA GLU A 230 -8.15 0.29 22.69
C GLU A 230 -9.36 -0.65 22.77
N ASN A 231 -10.14 -0.75 21.68
CA ASN A 231 -11.29 -1.66 21.62
C ASN A 231 -10.88 -3.14 21.70
N HIS A 232 -9.78 -3.53 21.08
CA HIS A 232 -9.28 -4.90 21.14
C HIS A 232 -8.81 -5.27 22.54
N ASP A 233 -8.04 -4.40 23.20
CA ASP A 233 -7.56 -4.62 24.55
C ASP A 233 -8.71 -4.73 25.56
N PHE A 234 -9.77 -3.95 25.38
CA PHE A 234 -10.97 -4.00 26.21
C PHE A 234 -11.76 -5.30 26.04
N LYS A 235 -11.87 -5.82 24.81
CA LYS A 235 -12.49 -7.14 24.54
C LYS A 235 -11.68 -8.26 25.21
N ALA A 236 -10.36 -8.25 25.04
CA ALA A 236 -9.48 -9.28 25.62
C ALA A 236 -9.54 -9.32 27.16
N GLN A 237 -9.72 -8.17 27.83
CA GLN A 237 -9.88 -8.10 29.28
C GLN A 237 -11.22 -8.70 29.76
N ARG A 238 -12.29 -8.54 28.98
CA ARG A 238 -13.63 -9.10 29.31
C ARG A 238 -13.71 -10.61 29.14
N GLU A 239 -12.99 -11.17 28.17
CA GLU A 239 -12.95 -12.63 27.93
C GLU A 239 -12.12 -13.37 28.98
N ASN A 240 -11.22 -12.68 29.69
CA ASN A 240 -10.37 -13.21 30.74
C ASN A 240 -10.90 -12.96 32.18
N SER A 241 -12.09 -12.36 32.32
CA SER A 241 -12.77 -12.05 33.58
C SER A 241 -13.99 -12.93 33.79
#